data_cac91ab80e5db6d433d8ad70a814557b
#
_entry.id   cac91ab80e5db6d433d8ad70a814557b
#
_cell.length_a   1.000
_cell.length_b   1.000
_cell.length_c   1.000
_cell.angle_alpha   90.00
_cell.angle_beta   90.00
_cell.angle_gamma   90.00
#
_symmetry.space_group_name_H-M   'P 1'
#
loop_
_entity.id
_entity.type
_entity.pdbx_description
1 polymer ?
#
loop_
_entity_poly.entity_id
_entity_poly.type
_entity_poly.pdbx_seq_one_letter_code
_entity_poly.pdbx_strand_id
1 'polypeptide(L)'
;MKSLVELTKITEEELPDIYCDMDMVIVDLLGGYKKLTGKQFDKVEKEQRWEDIRGKKDFWHTLPWMAGSEKMWKFINKYKANILSAYSSNDGNSRPGKKAWLAKNAKPTGKIHLVKRADKERYATIGGK
;
A
#
# COMPACT_ATOMS: atom_id res chain seq x y z
N MET A 1 15.72 -11.97 -14.13
CA MET A 1 14.55 -11.06 -14.14
C MET A 1 14.16 -10.75 -15.59
N LYS A 2 12.88 -10.85 -15.90
CA LYS A 2 12.40 -10.52 -17.23
C LYS A 2 12.29 -9.01 -17.42
N SER A 3 12.60 -8.53 -18.63
CA SER A 3 12.43 -7.14 -19.00
C SER A 3 10.93 -6.83 -19.19
N LEU A 4 10.58 -5.55 -19.25
CA LEU A 4 9.20 -5.13 -19.51
C LEU A 4 8.72 -5.62 -20.87
N VAL A 5 9.61 -5.68 -21.86
CA VAL A 5 9.26 -6.18 -23.19
C VAL A 5 8.88 -7.66 -23.13
N GLU A 6 9.62 -8.45 -22.36
CA GLU A 6 9.32 -9.86 -22.18
C GLU A 6 8.00 -10.06 -21.43
N LEU A 7 7.73 -9.23 -20.40
CA LEU A 7 6.49 -9.30 -19.64
C LEU A 7 5.26 -9.07 -20.52
N THR A 8 5.35 -8.18 -21.51
CA THR A 8 4.21 -7.90 -22.38
C THR A 8 3.91 -9.03 -23.35
N LYS A 9 4.83 -9.98 -23.52
CA LYS A 9 4.67 -11.11 -24.43
C LYS A 9 4.12 -12.37 -23.77
N ILE A 10 4.06 -12.43 -22.45
CA ILE A 10 3.56 -13.62 -21.75
C ILE A 10 2.09 -13.43 -21.36
N THR A 11 1.38 -14.54 -21.23
CA THR A 11 -0.03 -14.54 -20.86
C THR A 11 -0.18 -14.36 -19.35
N GLU A 12 -1.39 -13.97 -18.91
CA GLU A 12 -1.69 -13.84 -17.47
C GLU A 12 -1.42 -15.15 -16.73
N GLU A 13 -1.72 -16.29 -17.35
CA GLU A 13 -1.54 -17.61 -16.74
C GLU A 13 -0.08 -17.95 -16.48
N GLU A 14 0.81 -17.37 -17.24
CA GLU A 14 2.26 -17.62 -17.12
C GLU A 14 2.92 -16.70 -16.09
N LEU A 15 2.23 -15.65 -15.65
CA LEU A 15 2.79 -14.71 -14.69
C LEU A 15 2.70 -15.26 -13.26
N PRO A 16 3.73 -15.07 -12.46
CA PRO A 16 3.61 -15.31 -11.02
C PRO A 16 2.64 -14.31 -10.40
N ASP A 17 2.09 -14.65 -9.24
CA ASP A 17 1.27 -13.71 -8.49
C ASP A 17 2.12 -12.50 -8.11
N ILE A 18 1.62 -11.31 -8.42
CA ILE A 18 2.28 -10.06 -8.09
C ILE A 18 1.61 -9.50 -6.84
N TYR A 19 2.42 -9.21 -5.82
CA TYR A 19 1.95 -8.57 -4.60
C TYR A 19 2.58 -7.18 -4.49
N CYS A 20 1.75 -6.17 -4.30
CA CYS A 20 2.20 -4.79 -4.15
C CYS A 20 1.80 -4.26 -2.77
N ASP A 21 2.79 -3.74 -2.05
CA ASP A 21 2.54 -3.08 -0.77
C ASP A 21 1.96 -1.68 -1.01
N MET A 22 1.36 -1.09 0.02
CA MET A 22 0.81 0.26 -0.06
C MET A 22 1.76 1.30 0.49
N ASP A 23 2.04 1.26 1.81
CA ASP A 23 2.78 2.32 2.48
C ASP A 23 4.21 2.44 1.96
N MET A 24 4.55 3.66 1.52
CA MET A 24 5.87 4.01 0.98
C MET A 24 6.23 3.25 -0.31
N VAL A 25 5.25 2.58 -0.91
CA VAL A 25 5.39 1.98 -2.25
C VAL A 25 4.48 2.73 -3.22
N ILE A 26 3.17 2.71 -2.99
CA ILE A 26 2.22 3.48 -3.80
C ILE A 26 1.59 4.64 -3.02
N VAL A 27 1.58 4.58 -1.70
CA VAL A 27 1.00 5.60 -0.81
C VAL A 27 2.10 6.27 0.00
N ASP A 28 2.12 7.60 0.00
CA ASP A 28 3.12 8.40 0.71
C ASP A 28 2.67 8.68 2.15
N LEU A 29 2.92 7.72 3.03
CA LEU A 29 2.59 7.83 4.45
C LEU A 29 3.35 8.97 5.11
N LEU A 30 4.65 9.08 4.84
CA LEU A 30 5.51 10.11 5.44
C LEU A 30 5.08 11.51 4.98
N GLY A 31 4.80 11.68 3.71
CA GLY A 31 4.32 12.94 3.17
C GLY A 31 2.97 13.33 3.75
N GLY A 32 2.08 12.35 3.91
CA GLY A 32 0.78 12.57 4.55
C GLY A 32 0.90 13.00 5.99
N TYR A 33 1.81 12.39 6.75
CA TYR A 33 2.06 12.76 8.13
C TYR A 33 2.63 14.18 8.24
N LYS A 34 3.57 14.53 7.37
CA LYS A 34 4.13 15.89 7.34
C LYS A 34 3.05 16.92 7.03
N LYS A 35 2.15 16.61 6.13
CA LYS A 35 1.02 17.50 5.80
C LYS A 35 0.09 17.66 6.98
N LEU A 36 -0.13 16.60 7.76
CA LEU A 36 -0.98 16.64 8.95
C LEU A 36 -0.38 17.46 10.09
N THR A 37 0.90 17.26 10.38
CA THR A 37 1.55 17.79 11.59
C THR A 37 2.60 18.88 11.33
N GLY A 38 3.09 19.00 10.11
CA GLY A 38 4.24 19.85 9.77
C GLY A 38 5.58 19.25 10.18
N LYS A 39 5.58 18.04 10.73
CA LYS A 39 6.78 17.38 11.26
C LYS A 39 7.16 16.16 10.40
N GLN A 40 8.45 15.82 10.40
CA GLN A 40 8.94 14.63 9.75
C GLN A 40 8.63 13.41 10.60
N PHE A 41 8.04 12.39 10.00
CA PHE A 41 7.61 11.17 10.67
C PHE A 41 8.71 10.51 11.51
N ASP A 42 9.91 10.38 10.94
CA ASP A 42 11.05 9.75 11.61
C ASP A 42 11.68 10.59 12.71
N LYS A 43 11.32 11.86 12.83
CA LYS A 43 11.80 12.77 13.85
C LYS A 43 10.87 12.85 15.08
N VAL A 44 9.73 12.17 15.02
CA VAL A 44 8.73 12.18 16.10
C VAL A 44 8.76 10.83 16.81
N GLU A 45 8.57 10.81 18.14
CA GLU A 45 8.47 9.56 18.88
C GLU A 45 7.38 8.67 18.32
N LYS A 46 7.64 7.37 18.30
CA LYS A 46 6.74 6.38 17.72
C LYS A 46 5.31 6.50 18.27
N GLU A 47 5.17 6.58 19.59
CA GLU A 47 3.84 6.68 20.20
C GLU A 47 3.11 7.95 19.80
N GLN A 48 3.83 9.07 19.75
CA GLN A 48 3.23 10.36 19.41
C GLN A 48 2.74 10.38 17.95
N ARG A 49 3.53 9.83 17.02
CA ARG A 49 3.11 9.84 15.61
C ARG A 49 1.87 9.01 15.37
N TRP A 50 1.74 7.86 16.04
CA TRP A 50 0.53 7.05 15.89
C TRP A 50 -0.67 7.66 16.58
N GLU A 51 -0.45 8.37 17.70
CA GLU A 51 -1.50 9.12 18.35
C GLU A 51 -2.01 10.26 17.46
N ASP A 52 -1.10 10.99 16.82
CA ASP A 52 -1.46 12.06 15.88
C ASP A 52 -2.31 11.50 14.72
N ILE A 53 -1.92 10.38 14.19
CA ILE A 53 -2.64 9.72 13.08
C ILE A 53 -4.02 9.27 13.53
N ARG A 54 -4.12 8.63 14.70
CA ARG A 54 -5.41 8.18 15.24
C ARG A 54 -6.38 9.35 15.48
N GLY A 55 -5.84 10.51 15.79
CA GLY A 55 -6.64 11.72 15.99
C GLY A 55 -7.22 12.29 14.71
N LYS A 56 -6.78 11.84 13.55
CA LYS A 56 -7.26 12.32 12.25
C LYS A 56 -8.03 11.21 11.55
N LYS A 57 -9.35 11.23 11.65
CA LYS A 57 -10.24 10.18 11.19
C LYS A 57 -10.07 9.83 9.71
N ASP A 58 -9.83 10.82 8.86
CA ASP A 58 -9.72 10.65 7.41
C ASP A 58 -8.28 10.55 6.91
N PHE A 59 -7.31 10.38 7.82
CA PHE A 59 -5.89 10.33 7.47
C PHE A 59 -5.59 9.32 6.37
N TRP A 60 -6.03 8.07 6.57
CA TRP A 60 -5.65 6.95 5.70
C TRP A 60 -6.19 7.06 4.28
N HIS A 61 -7.42 7.54 4.11
CA HIS A 61 -8.01 7.59 2.76
C HIS A 61 -7.68 8.88 2.00
N THR A 62 -7.05 9.85 2.66
CA THR A 62 -6.64 11.11 2.01
C THR A 62 -5.16 11.19 1.71
N LEU A 63 -4.41 10.10 1.93
CA LEU A 63 -2.97 10.08 1.66
C LEU A 63 -2.68 10.28 0.18
N PRO A 64 -1.57 10.97 -0.16
CA PRO A 64 -1.20 11.15 -1.55
C PRO A 64 -0.53 9.90 -2.12
N TRP A 65 -0.49 9.82 -3.44
CA TRP A 65 0.34 8.83 -4.12
C TRP A 65 1.81 9.09 -3.80
N MET A 66 2.58 8.02 -3.71
CA MET A 66 4.03 8.13 -3.70
C MET A 66 4.48 8.68 -5.05
N ALA A 67 5.46 9.58 -5.07
CA ALA A 67 5.92 10.20 -6.31
C ALA A 67 6.31 9.13 -7.34
N GLY A 68 5.72 9.22 -8.54
CA GLY A 68 5.99 8.30 -9.63
C GLY A 68 5.30 6.94 -9.52
N SER A 69 4.64 6.63 -8.41
CA SER A 69 4.06 5.31 -8.20
C SER A 69 2.75 5.08 -8.94
N GLU A 70 2.00 6.13 -9.22
CA GLU A 70 0.73 6.00 -9.93
C GLU A 70 0.90 5.34 -11.29
N LYS A 71 1.93 5.76 -12.02
CA LYS A 71 2.25 5.22 -13.33
C LYS A 71 2.68 3.75 -13.24
N MET A 72 3.52 3.43 -12.29
CA MET A 72 3.96 2.05 -12.04
C MET A 72 2.76 1.17 -11.68
N TRP A 73 1.90 1.65 -10.78
CA TRP A 73 0.71 0.90 -10.40
C TRP A 73 -0.21 0.62 -11.58
N LYS A 74 -0.48 1.62 -12.41
CA LYS A 74 -1.32 1.43 -13.60
C LYS A 74 -0.77 0.34 -14.51
N PHE A 75 0.55 0.25 -14.61
CA PHE A 75 1.18 -0.79 -15.41
C PHE A 75 0.94 -2.19 -14.81
N ILE A 76 1.29 -2.39 -13.53
CA ILE A 76 1.18 -3.72 -12.93
C ILE A 76 -0.28 -4.14 -12.71
N ASN A 77 -1.18 -3.18 -12.57
CA ASN A 77 -2.61 -3.48 -12.39
C ASN A 77 -3.22 -4.16 -13.62
N LYS A 78 -2.62 -3.97 -14.80
CA LYS A 78 -3.04 -4.67 -16.02
C LYS A 78 -2.86 -6.18 -15.89
N TYR A 79 -1.98 -6.62 -15.01
CA TYR A 79 -1.67 -8.03 -14.78
C TYR A 79 -2.29 -8.54 -13.49
N LYS A 80 -3.34 -7.88 -13.02
CA LYS A 80 -4.10 -8.25 -11.83
C LYS A 80 -3.22 -8.34 -10.57
N ALA A 81 -2.34 -7.37 -10.39
CA ALA A 81 -1.51 -7.29 -9.19
C ALA A 81 -2.38 -7.28 -7.94
N ASN A 82 -1.99 -8.05 -6.94
CA ASN A 82 -2.68 -8.11 -5.66
C ASN A 82 -2.11 -7.05 -4.73
N ILE A 83 -2.96 -6.48 -3.89
CA ILE A 83 -2.50 -5.58 -2.82
C ILE A 83 -2.27 -6.43 -1.57
N LEU A 84 -1.13 -6.22 -0.93
CA LEU A 84 -0.84 -6.83 0.37
C LEU A 84 -0.27 -5.75 1.28
N SER A 85 -1.07 -5.32 2.25
CA SER A 85 -0.68 -4.25 3.15
C SER A 85 -1.09 -4.56 4.58
N ALA A 86 -0.22 -4.18 5.54
CA ALA A 86 -0.55 -4.29 6.94
C ALA A 86 -1.29 -3.03 7.38
N TYR A 87 -2.41 -3.19 8.08
CA TYR A 87 -3.11 -2.07 8.69
C TYR A 87 -2.69 -1.91 10.15
N SER A 88 -2.88 -0.71 10.69
CA SER A 88 -2.59 -0.43 12.10
C SER A 88 -3.71 -1.00 12.96
N SER A 89 -3.42 -2.06 13.74
CA SER A 89 -4.43 -2.71 14.59
C SER A 89 -4.91 -1.82 15.73
N ASN A 90 -4.15 -0.78 16.07
CA ASN A 90 -4.50 0.17 17.13
C ASN A 90 -5.30 1.37 16.64
N ASP A 91 -5.63 1.40 15.36
CA ASP A 91 -6.36 2.50 14.74
C ASP A 91 -7.54 1.93 13.94
N GLY A 92 -8.75 2.09 14.46
CA GLY A 92 -9.95 1.59 13.82
C GLY A 92 -10.23 2.19 12.45
N ASN A 93 -9.60 3.30 12.09
CA ASN A 93 -9.76 3.94 10.79
C ASN A 93 -8.75 3.45 9.75
N SER A 94 -7.72 2.71 10.17
CA SER A 94 -6.65 2.27 9.28
C SER A 94 -7.14 1.33 8.18
N ARG A 95 -7.75 0.22 8.55
CA ARG A 95 -8.22 -0.77 7.58
C ARG A 95 -9.29 -0.22 6.63
N PRO A 96 -10.38 0.38 7.14
CA PRO A 96 -11.39 0.94 6.23
C PRO A 96 -10.86 2.12 5.42
N GLY A 97 -9.94 2.92 5.97
CA GLY A 97 -9.33 4.03 5.24
C GLY A 97 -8.45 3.56 4.09
N LYS A 98 -7.63 2.53 4.31
CA LYS A 98 -6.82 1.93 3.25
C LYS A 98 -7.71 1.34 2.15
N LYS A 99 -8.78 0.68 2.53
CA LYS A 99 -9.73 0.10 1.59
C LYS A 99 -10.39 1.19 0.75
N ALA A 100 -10.81 2.29 1.37
CA ALA A 100 -11.39 3.43 0.68
C ALA A 100 -10.41 4.09 -0.29
N TRP A 101 -9.14 4.24 0.15
CA TRP A 101 -8.10 4.79 -0.72
C TRP A 101 -7.91 3.94 -1.98
N LEU A 102 -7.84 2.64 -1.82
CA LEU A 102 -7.69 1.72 -2.94
C LEU A 102 -8.87 1.81 -3.92
N ALA A 103 -10.09 1.85 -3.40
CA ALA A 103 -11.28 1.93 -4.23
C ALA A 103 -11.34 3.23 -5.04
N LYS A 104 -10.88 4.32 -4.44
CA LYS A 104 -10.93 5.65 -5.08
C LYS A 104 -9.76 5.85 -6.06
N ASN A 105 -8.55 5.47 -5.67
CA ASN A 105 -7.32 5.83 -6.38
C ASN A 105 -6.75 4.71 -7.23
N ALA A 106 -6.51 3.56 -6.64
CA ALA A 106 -5.80 2.46 -7.31
C ALA A 106 -6.72 1.59 -8.16
N LYS A 107 -7.94 1.39 -7.71
CA LYS A 107 -8.94 0.55 -8.40
C LYS A 107 -8.35 -0.79 -8.82
N PRO A 108 -7.82 -1.58 -7.85
CA PRO A 108 -7.13 -2.81 -8.18
C PRO A 108 -8.07 -3.84 -8.82
N THR A 109 -7.56 -4.57 -9.80
CA THR A 109 -8.29 -5.65 -10.46
C THR A 109 -7.98 -7.00 -9.84
N GLY A 110 -6.91 -7.08 -9.06
CA GLY A 110 -6.54 -8.27 -8.30
C GLY A 110 -7.20 -8.31 -6.93
N LYS A 111 -6.67 -9.16 -6.06
CA LYS A 111 -7.16 -9.31 -4.70
C LYS A 111 -6.56 -8.24 -3.78
N ILE A 112 -7.31 -7.89 -2.74
CA ILE A 112 -6.87 -6.94 -1.72
C ILE A 112 -6.73 -7.70 -0.41
N HIS A 113 -5.51 -7.73 0.13
CA HIS A 113 -5.21 -8.35 1.41
C HIS A 113 -4.76 -7.27 2.40
N LEU A 114 -5.68 -6.83 3.26
CA LEU A 114 -5.36 -5.90 4.34
C LEU A 114 -5.33 -6.72 5.61
N VAL A 115 -4.14 -6.96 6.13
CA VAL A 115 -3.89 -7.93 7.18
C VAL A 115 -3.11 -7.32 8.34
N LYS A 116 -3.01 -8.03 9.46
CA LYS A 116 -2.14 -7.62 10.56
C LYS A 116 -0.69 -7.85 10.15
N ARG A 117 0.23 -7.11 10.75
CA ARG A 117 1.66 -7.21 10.41
C ARG A 117 2.20 -8.64 10.47
N ALA A 118 1.83 -9.38 11.52
CA ALA A 118 2.28 -10.76 11.67
C ALA A 118 1.79 -11.66 10.52
N ASP A 119 0.56 -11.43 10.07
CA ASP A 119 -0.01 -12.21 8.97
C ASP A 119 0.62 -11.83 7.64
N LYS A 120 1.04 -10.57 7.48
CA LYS A 120 1.73 -10.11 6.27
C LYS A 120 3.04 -10.88 6.04
N GLU A 121 3.78 -11.13 7.11
CA GLU A 121 5.01 -11.92 7.04
C GLU A 121 4.73 -13.33 6.54
N ARG A 122 3.61 -13.91 6.94
CA ARG A 122 3.18 -15.23 6.47
C ARG A 122 2.95 -15.24 4.97
N TYR A 123 2.29 -14.21 4.43
CA TYR A 123 2.10 -14.07 2.99
C TYR A 123 3.42 -13.96 2.26
N ALA A 124 4.35 -13.17 2.79
CA ALA A 124 5.66 -12.99 2.20
C ALA A 124 6.44 -14.32 2.14
N THR A 125 6.34 -15.15 3.18
CA THR A 125 6.99 -16.45 3.24
C THR A 125 6.41 -17.42 2.21
N ILE A 126 5.07 -17.46 2.12
CA ILE A 126 4.39 -18.36 1.19
C ILE A 126 4.52 -17.89 -0.25
N GLY A 127 4.27 -16.62 -0.48
CA GLY A 127 4.27 -16.02 -1.82
C GLY A 127 5.63 -15.72 -2.37
N GLY A 128 6.64 -15.61 -1.52
CA GLY A 128 8.01 -15.24 -1.92
C GLY A 128 8.91 -16.39 -2.35
N LYS A 129 8.34 -17.49 -2.62
CA LYS A 129 9.09 -18.67 -3.04
C LYS A 129 10.02 -18.43 -4.22
#